data_c8fc7458de283e5a5925d9f706625b2f
#
_entry.id   c8fc7458de283e5a5925d9f706625b2f
#
_cell.length_a   1.000
_cell.length_b   1.000
_cell.length_c   1.000
_cell.angle_alpha   90.00
_cell.angle_beta   90.00
_cell.angle_gamma   90.00
#
_symmetry.space_group_name_H-M   'P 1'
#
loop_
_entity.id
_entity.type
_entity.pdbx_description
1 polymer ?
#
loop_
_entity_poly.entity_id
_entity_poly.type
_entity_poly.pdbx_seq_one_letter_code
_entity_poly.pdbx_strand_id
1 'polypeptide(L)'
;MSLIVDIKKRLGSFSLSAQLEAGEGVTGILGSSGCGKSMTLKCIAGIERPDSGHIELDGVVLYDSRKRIDLHPQQRRVGYLFQNYALFPNMTLRQNILCGLRNQPDKAQRVKEADDMIAMMGLQGLEKHRPYQLSGGQQQRAALGRILVNKPRLLMLDEPFSALDTYLWERLQAEMRELLKSYGGPVLLVTHSRDEAYRLCRSIAVMDKGSTTPSRPT
;
A
#
# COMPACT_ATOMS: atom_id res chain seq x y z
N MET A 1 3.65 -12.78 10.73
CA MET A 1 3.81 -11.32 10.58
C MET A 1 2.60 -10.62 11.16
N SER A 2 2.77 -9.53 11.92
CA SER A 2 1.65 -8.83 12.55
C SER A 2 1.89 -7.32 12.53
N LEU A 3 0.82 -6.57 12.23
CA LEU A 3 0.75 -5.12 12.37
C LEU A 3 -0.22 -4.79 13.50
N ILE A 4 0.19 -3.94 14.42
CA ILE A 4 -0.65 -3.39 15.50
C ILE A 4 -0.68 -1.87 15.34
N VAL A 5 -1.87 -1.31 15.31
CA VAL A 5 -2.10 0.14 15.19
C VAL A 5 -3.12 0.57 16.25
N ASP A 6 -2.74 1.53 17.06
CA ASP A 6 -3.62 2.26 17.98
C ASP A 6 -3.17 3.72 17.98
N ILE A 7 -3.82 4.55 17.16
CA ILE A 7 -3.40 5.94 16.95
C ILE A 7 -4.58 6.90 17.03
N LYS A 8 -4.24 8.13 17.43
CA LYS A 8 -5.17 9.27 17.38
C LYS A 8 -4.52 10.42 16.63
N LYS A 9 -5.31 11.11 15.81
CA LYS A 9 -4.88 12.32 15.10
C LYS A 9 -6.05 13.28 14.93
N ARG A 10 -5.83 14.55 15.21
CA ARG A 10 -6.80 15.63 15.02
C ARG A 10 -6.43 16.46 13.79
N LEU A 11 -7.41 16.73 12.95
CA LEU A 11 -7.27 17.49 11.70
C LEU A 11 -8.42 18.53 11.66
N GLY A 12 -8.20 19.69 12.23
CA GLY A 12 -9.26 20.70 12.38
C GLY A 12 -10.43 20.16 13.21
N SER A 13 -11.61 20.07 12.59
CA SER A 13 -12.81 19.49 13.21
C SER A 13 -12.88 17.96 13.14
N PHE A 14 -12.05 17.32 12.30
CA PHE A 14 -12.02 15.85 12.15
C PHE A 14 -11.08 15.21 13.18
N SER A 15 -11.53 14.12 13.81
CA SER A 15 -10.74 13.34 14.76
C SER A 15 -10.64 11.88 14.28
N LEU A 16 -9.43 11.41 14.08
CA LEU A 16 -9.11 10.01 13.76
C LEU A 16 -8.79 9.27 15.06
N SER A 17 -9.41 8.10 15.24
CA SER A 17 -9.06 7.11 16.27
C SER A 17 -9.07 5.74 15.62
N ALA A 18 -7.89 5.31 15.15
CA ALA A 18 -7.76 4.06 14.42
C ALA A 18 -7.11 2.98 15.29
N GLN A 19 -7.86 1.90 15.52
CA GLN A 19 -7.39 0.69 16.19
C GLN A 19 -7.59 -0.49 15.26
N LEU A 20 -6.51 -1.16 14.88
CA LEU A 20 -6.58 -2.35 14.04
C LEU A 20 -5.39 -3.27 14.28
N GLU A 21 -5.63 -4.55 14.07
CA GLU A 21 -4.61 -5.58 13.98
C GLU A 21 -4.71 -6.26 12.62
N ALA A 22 -3.58 -6.48 11.98
CA ALA A 22 -3.50 -7.18 10.71
C ALA A 22 -2.40 -8.23 10.76
N GLY A 23 -2.75 -9.44 10.34
CA GLY A 23 -1.84 -10.58 10.23
C GLY A 23 -1.45 -10.87 8.78
N GLU A 24 -1.11 -12.12 8.49
CA GLU A 24 -0.85 -12.59 7.12
C GLU A 24 -2.08 -12.51 6.24
N GLY A 25 -1.86 -12.17 4.96
CA GLY A 25 -2.90 -11.99 3.97
C GLY A 25 -3.44 -10.56 3.94
N VAL A 26 -4.60 -10.38 3.34
CA VAL A 26 -5.19 -9.06 3.10
C VAL A 26 -6.19 -8.71 4.20
N THR A 27 -5.94 -7.61 4.91
CA THR A 27 -6.88 -6.98 5.84
C THR A 27 -7.45 -5.72 5.19
N GLY A 28 -8.78 -5.67 5.06
CA GLY A 28 -9.49 -4.54 4.48
C GLY A 28 -9.84 -3.48 5.52
N ILE A 29 -9.77 -2.21 5.14
CA ILE A 29 -10.39 -1.09 5.85
C ILE A 29 -11.50 -0.55 4.96
N LEU A 30 -12.74 -0.87 5.28
CA LEU A 30 -13.93 -0.49 4.54
C LEU A 30 -14.58 0.75 5.18
N GLY A 31 -14.96 1.73 4.38
CA GLY A 31 -15.66 2.92 4.87
C GLY A 31 -15.92 3.94 3.78
N SER A 32 -16.78 4.92 4.07
CA SER A 32 -17.13 6.00 3.15
C SER A 32 -15.93 6.89 2.82
N SER A 33 -16.02 7.65 1.74
CA SER A 33 -14.99 8.65 1.40
C SER A 33 -14.87 9.69 2.54
N GLY A 34 -13.65 10.08 2.85
CA GLY A 34 -13.37 11.06 3.91
C GLY A 34 -13.43 10.54 5.36
N CYS A 35 -13.77 9.26 5.61
CA CYS A 35 -13.85 8.73 6.99
C CYS A 35 -12.49 8.49 7.69
N GLY A 36 -11.34 8.71 7.01
CA GLY A 36 -10.00 8.62 7.62
C GLY A 36 -9.12 7.46 7.15
N LYS A 37 -9.56 6.62 6.21
CA LYS A 37 -8.84 5.42 5.72
C LYS A 37 -7.42 5.75 5.22
N SER A 38 -7.30 6.64 4.23
CA SER A 38 -6.01 7.06 3.66
C SER A 38 -5.13 7.75 4.69
N MET A 39 -5.72 8.48 5.65
CA MET A 39 -4.98 9.11 6.75
C MET A 39 -4.35 8.05 7.66
N THR A 40 -5.07 6.97 7.95
CA THR A 40 -4.52 5.83 8.71
C THR A 40 -3.31 5.23 8.00
N LEU A 41 -3.40 4.97 6.69
CA LEU A 41 -2.26 4.46 5.91
C LEU A 41 -1.08 5.43 5.91
N LYS A 42 -1.33 6.75 5.77
CA LYS A 42 -0.28 7.77 5.83
C LYS A 42 0.41 7.81 7.19
N CYS A 43 -0.34 7.62 8.28
CA CYS A 43 0.23 7.51 9.62
C CYS A 43 1.11 6.27 9.77
N ILE A 44 0.68 5.11 9.27
CA ILE A 44 1.47 3.87 9.27
C ILE A 44 2.75 4.04 8.43
N ALA A 45 2.65 4.69 7.26
CA ALA A 45 3.79 4.96 6.39
C ALA A 45 4.79 5.97 6.97
N GLY A 46 4.40 6.76 7.99
CA GLY A 46 5.20 7.85 8.54
C GLY A 46 5.21 9.12 7.67
N ILE A 47 4.29 9.22 6.72
CA ILE A 47 4.06 10.42 5.90
C ILE A 47 3.36 11.49 6.75
N GLU A 48 2.44 11.03 7.59
CA GLU A 48 1.74 11.85 8.57
C GLU A 48 2.06 11.36 9.97
N ARG A 49 2.31 12.28 10.89
CA ARG A 49 2.59 11.94 12.28
C ARG A 49 1.29 11.89 13.08
N PRO A 50 0.98 10.77 13.78
CA PRO A 50 -0.09 10.75 14.76
C PRO A 50 0.15 11.74 15.92
N ASP A 51 -0.92 12.21 16.56
CA ASP A 51 -0.78 13.04 17.76
C ASP A 51 -0.46 12.20 18.99
N SER A 52 -0.99 10.97 19.05
CA SER A 52 -0.71 10.00 20.10
C SER A 52 -0.95 8.57 19.63
N GLY A 53 -0.40 7.62 20.38
CA GLY A 53 -0.65 6.19 20.18
C GLY A 53 0.61 5.41 19.88
N HIS A 54 0.41 4.24 19.23
CA HIS A 54 1.42 3.22 18.99
C HIS A 54 1.20 2.57 17.61
N ILE A 55 2.30 2.31 16.89
CA ILE A 55 2.31 1.52 15.65
C ILE A 55 3.48 0.56 15.74
N GLU A 56 3.21 -0.74 15.58
CA GLU A 56 4.21 -1.79 15.61
C GLU A 56 4.03 -2.73 14.41
N LEU A 57 5.13 -3.11 13.78
CA LEU A 57 5.18 -4.07 12.68
C LEU A 57 6.22 -5.15 13.00
N ASP A 58 5.78 -6.40 13.14
CA ASP A 58 6.64 -7.57 13.43
C ASP A 58 7.56 -7.35 14.64
N GLY A 59 7.05 -6.81 15.74
CA GLY A 59 7.82 -6.52 16.95
C GLY A 59 8.68 -5.25 16.86
N VAL A 60 8.70 -4.57 15.71
CA VAL A 60 9.41 -3.30 15.52
C VAL A 60 8.47 -2.13 15.72
N VAL A 61 8.73 -1.32 16.75
CA VAL A 61 7.95 -0.10 17.00
C VAL A 61 8.28 0.96 15.96
N LEU A 62 7.29 1.31 15.12
CA LEU A 62 7.42 2.34 14.09
C LEU A 62 7.12 3.74 14.64
N TYR A 63 6.16 3.82 15.55
CA TYR A 63 5.74 5.02 16.24
C TYR A 63 5.27 4.70 17.66
N ASP A 64 5.68 5.50 18.63
CA ASP A 64 5.17 5.44 20.01
C ASP A 64 5.30 6.83 20.65
N SER A 65 4.16 7.45 20.94
CA SER A 65 4.12 8.80 21.51
C SER A 65 4.67 8.87 22.94
N ARG A 66 4.55 7.79 23.74
CA ARG A 66 5.04 7.73 25.12
C ARG A 66 6.55 7.54 25.17
N LYS A 67 7.05 6.65 24.29
CA LYS A 67 8.50 6.36 24.17
C LYS A 67 9.24 7.37 23.28
N ARG A 68 8.54 8.32 22.66
CA ARG A 68 9.08 9.29 21.70
C ARG A 68 9.78 8.64 20.52
N ILE A 69 9.25 7.52 20.03
CA ILE A 69 9.74 6.83 18.86
C ILE A 69 8.93 7.30 17.66
N ASP A 70 9.60 7.69 16.58
CA ASP A 70 8.99 8.08 15.31
C ASP A 70 9.97 7.79 14.18
N LEU A 71 9.89 6.59 13.61
CA LEU A 71 10.78 6.18 12.52
C LEU A 71 10.44 6.93 11.24
N HIS A 72 11.47 7.39 10.53
CA HIS A 72 11.30 7.97 9.20
C HIS A 72 10.68 6.97 8.21
N PRO A 73 9.91 7.42 7.21
CA PRO A 73 9.26 6.53 6.23
C PRO A 73 10.21 5.49 5.61
N GLN A 74 11.44 5.89 5.29
CA GLN A 74 12.44 4.98 4.69
C GLN A 74 12.86 3.82 5.62
N GLN A 75 12.75 4.01 6.93
CA GLN A 75 13.13 3.01 7.94
C GLN A 75 12.00 2.03 8.25
N ARG A 76 10.74 2.39 7.92
CA ARG A 76 9.56 1.57 8.24
C ARG A 76 9.40 0.33 7.36
N ARG A 77 10.10 0.27 6.23
CA ARG A 77 10.04 -0.85 5.26
C ARG A 77 8.61 -1.19 4.84
N VAL A 78 7.77 -0.20 4.66
CA VAL A 78 6.40 -0.35 4.19
C VAL A 78 6.30 0.08 2.73
N GLY A 79 5.49 -0.64 1.96
CA GLY A 79 5.15 -0.28 0.59
C GLY A 79 3.79 0.41 0.57
N TYR A 80 3.67 1.57 -0.08
CA TYR A 80 2.43 2.32 -0.16
C TYR A 80 2.07 2.62 -1.62
N LEU A 81 0.98 2.01 -2.09
CA LEU A 81 0.36 2.35 -3.36
C LEU A 81 -0.67 3.44 -3.13
N PHE A 82 -0.38 4.64 -3.64
CA PHE A 82 -1.30 5.77 -3.62
C PHE A 82 -2.42 5.59 -4.66
N GLN A 83 -3.57 6.19 -4.42
CA GLN A 83 -4.73 6.17 -5.32
C GLN A 83 -4.40 6.65 -6.76
N ASN A 84 -3.48 7.61 -6.91
CA ASN A 84 -3.00 8.13 -8.19
C ASN A 84 -1.73 7.44 -8.70
N TYR A 85 -1.37 6.27 -8.13
CA TYR A 85 -0.17 5.49 -8.42
C TYR A 85 1.16 6.21 -8.17
N ALA A 86 1.19 7.53 -8.12
CA ALA A 86 2.35 8.39 -7.87
C ALA A 86 3.62 8.00 -8.67
N LEU A 87 3.46 7.59 -9.92
CA LEU A 87 4.58 7.36 -10.83
C LEU A 87 5.27 8.69 -11.15
N PHE A 88 6.59 8.65 -11.27
CA PHE A 88 7.37 9.81 -11.69
C PHE A 88 7.13 10.09 -13.19
N PRO A 89 6.45 11.19 -13.57
CA PRO A 89 5.97 11.40 -14.95
C PRO A 89 7.10 11.57 -15.97
N ASN A 90 8.24 12.08 -15.54
CA ASN A 90 9.42 12.33 -16.40
C ASN A 90 10.35 11.12 -16.50
N MET A 91 10.07 10.04 -15.80
CA MET A 91 10.85 8.80 -15.82
C MET A 91 10.16 7.73 -16.66
N THR A 92 10.94 6.89 -17.32
CA THR A 92 10.43 5.71 -18.00
C THR A 92 9.92 4.67 -16.97
N LEU A 93 9.19 3.65 -17.43
CA LEU A 93 8.75 2.52 -16.61
C LEU A 93 9.94 1.89 -15.88
N ARG A 94 11.02 1.53 -16.60
CA ARG A 94 12.23 0.97 -16.01
C ARG A 94 12.85 1.89 -14.95
N GLN A 95 12.93 3.18 -15.23
CA GLN A 95 13.46 4.17 -14.27
C GLN A 95 12.59 4.28 -13.02
N ASN A 96 11.27 4.22 -13.18
CA ASN A 96 10.33 4.18 -12.03
C ASN A 96 10.59 2.97 -11.14
N ILE A 97 10.76 1.77 -11.71
CA ILE A 97 11.04 0.55 -10.93
C ILE A 97 12.43 0.62 -10.27
N LEU A 98 13.46 1.10 -11.00
CA LEU A 98 14.81 1.29 -10.46
C LEU A 98 14.85 2.25 -9.25
N CYS A 99 13.90 3.19 -9.14
CA CYS A 99 13.81 4.04 -7.96
C CYS A 99 13.52 3.26 -6.67
N GLY A 100 12.83 2.10 -6.75
CA GLY A 100 12.61 1.21 -5.61
C GLY A 100 13.89 0.53 -5.10
N LEU A 101 14.92 0.46 -5.94
CA LEU A 101 16.19 -0.22 -5.65
C LEU A 101 17.34 0.72 -5.26
N ARG A 102 17.03 1.94 -4.78
CA ARG A 102 18.09 2.94 -4.46
C ARG A 102 19.11 2.44 -3.44
N ASN A 103 18.71 1.56 -2.53
CA ASN A 103 19.56 1.01 -1.48
C ASN A 103 20.39 -0.21 -1.92
N GLN A 104 20.18 -0.73 -3.14
CA GLN A 104 20.99 -1.81 -3.70
C GLN A 104 22.28 -1.22 -4.27
N PRO A 105 23.48 -1.55 -3.71
CA PRO A 105 24.73 -0.93 -4.11
C PRO A 105 25.22 -1.42 -5.48
N ASP A 106 24.95 -2.67 -5.83
CA ASP A 106 25.38 -3.27 -7.09
C ASP A 106 24.49 -2.83 -8.26
N LYS A 107 25.08 -2.12 -9.23
CA LYS A 107 24.36 -1.61 -10.41
C LYS A 107 23.87 -2.74 -11.33
N ALA A 108 24.65 -3.80 -11.51
CA ALA A 108 24.25 -4.93 -12.37
C ALA A 108 23.08 -5.69 -11.74
N GLN A 109 23.15 -5.93 -10.43
CA GLN A 109 22.06 -6.53 -9.66
C GLN A 109 20.80 -5.68 -9.70
N ARG A 110 20.90 -4.35 -9.56
CA ARG A 110 19.75 -3.44 -9.66
C ARG A 110 19.05 -3.55 -11.01
N VAL A 111 19.81 -3.58 -12.10
CA VAL A 111 19.25 -3.69 -13.45
C VAL A 111 18.52 -5.03 -13.61
N LYS A 112 19.16 -6.13 -13.18
CA LYS A 112 18.58 -7.47 -13.24
C LYS A 112 17.27 -7.55 -12.43
N GLU A 113 17.28 -7.11 -11.16
CA GLU A 113 16.09 -7.12 -10.31
C GLU A 113 14.95 -6.27 -10.90
N ALA A 114 15.27 -5.13 -11.52
CA ALA A 114 14.28 -4.31 -12.19
C ALA A 114 13.69 -5.02 -13.42
N ASP A 115 14.50 -5.70 -14.23
CA ASP A 115 14.02 -6.43 -15.41
C ASP A 115 13.20 -7.66 -15.02
N ASP A 116 13.62 -8.40 -13.99
CA ASP A 116 12.85 -9.49 -13.41
C ASP A 116 11.48 -9.01 -12.90
N MET A 117 11.44 -7.85 -12.24
CA MET A 117 10.19 -7.24 -11.77
C MET A 117 9.30 -6.79 -12.94
N ILE A 118 9.86 -6.19 -14.01
CA ILE A 118 9.12 -5.83 -15.23
C ILE A 118 8.47 -7.08 -15.83
N ALA A 119 9.23 -8.18 -15.91
CA ALA A 119 8.72 -9.44 -16.40
C ALA A 119 7.59 -10.00 -15.51
N MET A 120 7.79 -9.99 -14.19
CA MET A 120 6.77 -10.44 -13.22
C MET A 120 5.48 -9.63 -13.34
N MET A 121 5.57 -8.32 -13.60
CA MET A 121 4.41 -7.44 -13.77
C MET A 121 3.77 -7.54 -15.17
N GLY A 122 4.30 -8.35 -16.09
CA GLY A 122 3.80 -8.48 -17.47
C GLY A 122 3.92 -7.16 -18.25
N LEU A 123 5.05 -6.44 -18.07
CA LEU A 123 5.29 -5.13 -18.66
C LEU A 123 6.49 -5.15 -19.64
N GLN A 124 6.91 -6.33 -20.12
CA GLN A 124 7.98 -6.46 -21.09
C GLN A 124 7.61 -5.72 -22.39
N GLY A 125 8.62 -5.08 -22.99
CA GLY A 125 8.46 -4.25 -24.19
C GLY A 125 8.02 -2.81 -23.89
N LEU A 126 7.67 -2.49 -22.64
CA LEU A 126 7.22 -1.15 -22.21
C LEU A 126 8.28 -0.39 -21.40
N GLU A 127 9.50 -0.91 -21.29
CA GLU A 127 10.57 -0.40 -20.41
C GLU A 127 10.89 1.06 -20.64
N LYS A 128 10.82 1.51 -21.90
CA LYS A 128 11.13 2.87 -22.33
C LYS A 128 9.91 3.81 -22.30
N HIS A 129 8.70 3.29 -22.09
CA HIS A 129 7.48 4.10 -22.03
C HIS A 129 7.45 4.94 -20.76
N ARG A 130 6.91 6.15 -20.89
CA ARG A 130 6.61 7.04 -19.77
C ARG A 130 5.18 6.79 -19.26
N PRO A 131 4.84 7.19 -18.01
CA PRO A 131 3.51 6.94 -17.43
C PRO A 131 2.34 7.33 -18.33
N TYR A 132 2.39 8.46 -19.00
CA TYR A 132 1.32 8.91 -19.90
C TYR A 132 1.13 8.06 -21.17
N GLN A 133 2.06 7.18 -21.49
CA GLN A 133 2.00 6.22 -22.61
C GLN A 133 1.47 4.85 -22.18
N LEU A 134 1.21 4.66 -20.89
CA LEU A 134 0.74 3.41 -20.29
C LEU A 134 -0.77 3.50 -20.01
N SER A 135 -1.49 2.40 -20.21
CA SER A 135 -2.88 2.28 -19.73
C SER A 135 -2.94 2.34 -18.20
N GLY A 136 -4.13 2.64 -17.63
CA GLY A 136 -4.32 2.69 -16.18
C GLY A 136 -3.85 1.42 -15.47
N GLY A 137 -4.19 0.23 -15.99
CA GLY A 137 -3.72 -1.05 -15.44
C GLY A 137 -2.21 -1.25 -15.56
N GLN A 138 -1.58 -0.78 -16.65
CA GLN A 138 -0.13 -0.81 -16.80
C GLN A 138 0.56 0.14 -15.82
N GLN A 139 -0.01 1.34 -15.60
CA GLN A 139 0.47 2.28 -14.58
C GLN A 139 0.38 1.69 -13.17
N GLN A 140 -0.72 1.04 -12.85
CA GLN A 140 -0.92 0.37 -11.57
C GLN A 140 0.14 -0.73 -11.35
N ARG A 141 0.33 -1.62 -12.33
CA ARG A 141 1.36 -2.67 -12.26
C ARG A 141 2.77 -2.10 -12.17
N ALA A 142 3.08 -1.01 -12.88
CA ALA A 142 4.35 -0.33 -12.78
C ALA A 142 4.60 0.26 -11.39
N ALA A 143 3.57 0.86 -10.77
CA ALA A 143 3.65 1.39 -9.41
C ALA A 143 3.83 0.27 -8.37
N LEU A 144 3.10 -0.84 -8.52
CA LEU A 144 3.28 -2.02 -7.67
C LEU A 144 4.67 -2.63 -7.84
N GLY A 145 5.17 -2.77 -9.06
CA GLY A 145 6.53 -3.25 -9.32
C GLY A 145 7.59 -2.38 -8.64
N ARG A 146 7.44 -1.04 -8.70
CA ARG A 146 8.33 -0.10 -7.99
C ARG A 146 8.34 -0.31 -6.48
N ILE A 147 7.19 -0.67 -5.90
CA ILE A 147 7.06 -0.91 -4.46
C ILE A 147 7.63 -2.27 -4.09
N LEU A 148 7.22 -3.32 -4.80
CA LEU A 148 7.52 -4.71 -4.48
C LEU A 148 8.99 -5.07 -4.68
N VAL A 149 9.68 -4.43 -5.64
CA VAL A 149 11.11 -4.63 -5.87
C VAL A 149 11.97 -4.32 -4.65
N ASN A 150 11.48 -3.45 -3.74
CA ASN A 150 12.14 -3.15 -2.46
C ASN A 150 11.81 -4.15 -1.34
N LYS A 151 11.01 -5.21 -1.63
CA LYS A 151 10.63 -6.27 -0.68
C LYS A 151 10.12 -5.69 0.66
N PRO A 152 9.03 -4.92 0.64
CA PRO A 152 8.47 -4.32 1.85
C PRO A 152 7.98 -5.40 2.82
N ARG A 153 7.95 -5.11 4.13
CA ARG A 153 7.37 -6.00 5.16
C ARG A 153 5.85 -5.87 5.27
N LEU A 154 5.29 -4.77 4.84
CA LEU A 154 3.85 -4.48 4.78
C LEU A 154 3.55 -3.80 3.46
N LEU A 155 2.53 -4.27 2.75
CA LEU A 155 2.00 -3.61 1.56
C LEU A 155 0.70 -2.90 1.90
N MET A 156 0.58 -1.63 1.52
CA MET A 156 -0.61 -0.82 1.74
C MET A 156 -1.15 -0.33 0.40
N LEU A 157 -2.42 -0.58 0.15
CA LEU A 157 -3.12 -0.26 -1.10
C LEU A 157 -4.27 0.72 -0.81
N ASP A 158 -4.15 1.94 -1.32
CA ASP A 158 -5.13 3.01 -1.12
C ASP A 158 -6.05 3.11 -2.32
N GLU A 159 -7.25 2.57 -2.22
CA GLU A 159 -8.28 2.54 -3.26
C GLU A 159 -7.73 2.13 -4.65
N PRO A 160 -7.09 0.95 -4.78
CA PRO A 160 -6.33 0.60 -5.96
C PRO A 160 -7.17 0.48 -7.24
N PHE A 161 -8.49 0.34 -7.13
CA PHE A 161 -9.39 0.14 -8.29
C PHE A 161 -10.33 1.31 -8.54
N SER A 162 -10.22 2.43 -7.80
CA SER A 162 -11.18 3.54 -7.85
C SER A 162 -11.24 4.28 -9.20
N ALA A 163 -10.21 4.15 -10.05
CA ALA A 163 -10.11 4.86 -11.33
C ALA A 163 -10.40 3.96 -12.55
N LEU A 164 -10.99 2.76 -12.35
CA LEU A 164 -11.15 1.76 -13.40
C LEU A 164 -12.61 1.60 -13.82
N ASP A 165 -12.83 1.37 -15.12
CA ASP A 165 -14.13 0.94 -15.62
C ASP A 165 -14.47 -0.50 -15.23
N THR A 166 -15.76 -0.86 -15.25
CA THR A 166 -16.26 -2.14 -14.73
C THR A 166 -15.66 -3.36 -15.44
N TYR A 167 -15.39 -3.28 -16.75
CA TYR A 167 -14.84 -4.39 -17.50
C TYR A 167 -13.37 -4.68 -17.18
N LEU A 168 -12.59 -3.61 -17.03
CA LEU A 168 -11.18 -3.70 -16.67
C LEU A 168 -11.00 -4.12 -15.20
N TRP A 169 -11.95 -3.79 -14.36
CA TRP A 169 -11.95 -4.04 -12.93
C TRP A 169 -11.88 -5.54 -12.56
N GLU A 170 -12.72 -6.40 -13.18
CA GLU A 170 -12.72 -7.84 -12.88
C GLU A 170 -11.39 -8.52 -13.22
N ARG A 171 -10.84 -8.18 -14.37
CA ARG A 171 -9.54 -8.71 -14.81
C ARG A 171 -8.41 -8.29 -13.90
N LEU A 172 -8.36 -7.00 -13.55
CA LEU A 172 -7.32 -6.45 -12.69
C LEU A 172 -7.44 -6.94 -11.24
N GLN A 173 -8.64 -7.22 -10.75
CA GLN A 173 -8.82 -7.87 -9.45
C GLN A 173 -8.24 -9.29 -9.43
N ALA A 174 -8.46 -10.07 -10.47
CA ALA A 174 -7.90 -11.41 -10.55
C ALA A 174 -6.35 -11.36 -10.60
N GLU A 175 -5.79 -10.49 -11.43
CA GLU A 175 -4.34 -10.26 -11.50
C GLU A 175 -3.77 -9.80 -10.15
N MET A 176 -4.45 -8.88 -9.47
CA MET A 176 -4.06 -8.39 -8.15
C MET A 176 -4.09 -9.51 -7.10
N ARG A 177 -5.12 -10.33 -7.10
CA ARG A 177 -5.24 -11.46 -6.16
C ARG A 177 -4.05 -12.42 -6.27
N GLU A 178 -3.66 -12.78 -7.48
CA GLU A 178 -2.51 -13.67 -7.69
C GLU A 178 -1.19 -13.00 -7.26
N LEU A 179 -1.04 -11.71 -7.53
CA LEU A 179 0.11 -10.93 -7.10
C LEU A 179 0.19 -10.86 -5.56
N LEU A 180 -0.92 -10.60 -4.87
CA LEU A 180 -0.97 -10.54 -3.41
C LEU A 180 -0.69 -11.89 -2.76
N LYS A 181 -1.15 -12.99 -3.37
CA LYS A 181 -0.79 -14.35 -2.93
C LYS A 181 0.70 -14.61 -3.06
N SER A 182 1.32 -14.21 -4.18
CA SER A 182 2.76 -14.39 -4.40
C SER A 182 3.63 -13.52 -3.48
N TYR A 183 3.12 -12.36 -3.06
CA TYR A 183 3.80 -11.49 -2.09
C TYR A 183 3.91 -12.16 -0.72
N GLY A 184 2.88 -12.87 -0.25
CA GLY A 184 2.91 -13.71 0.96
C GLY A 184 3.02 -12.97 2.29
N GLY A 185 3.14 -11.64 2.28
CA GLY A 185 3.21 -10.79 3.49
C GLY A 185 1.86 -10.18 3.87
N PRO A 186 1.82 -9.41 4.97
CA PRO A 186 0.63 -8.67 5.36
C PRO A 186 0.31 -7.55 4.38
N VAL A 187 -0.98 -7.40 4.07
CA VAL A 187 -1.49 -6.37 3.17
C VAL A 187 -2.62 -5.62 3.84
N LEU A 188 -2.58 -4.29 3.82
CA LEU A 188 -3.72 -3.44 4.14
C LEU A 188 -4.34 -2.91 2.85
N LEU A 189 -5.61 -3.19 2.64
CA LEU A 189 -6.39 -2.70 1.52
C LEU A 189 -7.43 -1.70 2.03
N VAL A 190 -7.36 -0.47 1.56
CA VAL A 190 -8.38 0.55 1.80
C VAL A 190 -9.31 0.61 0.61
N THR A 191 -10.61 0.52 0.86
CA THR A 191 -11.64 0.62 -0.17
C THR A 191 -12.94 1.16 0.40
N HIS A 192 -13.80 1.69 -0.48
CA HIS A 192 -15.20 1.99 -0.19
C HIS A 192 -16.15 0.95 -0.81
N SER A 193 -15.63 0.02 -1.63
CA SER A 193 -16.40 -1.04 -2.28
C SER A 193 -16.48 -2.28 -1.39
N ARG A 194 -17.72 -2.71 -1.09
CA ARG A 194 -17.96 -3.96 -0.36
C ARG A 194 -17.50 -5.17 -1.17
N ASP A 195 -17.74 -5.16 -2.48
CA ASP A 195 -17.36 -6.27 -3.36
C ASP A 195 -15.84 -6.49 -3.37
N GLU A 196 -15.05 -5.42 -3.44
CA GLU A 196 -13.59 -5.50 -3.33
C GLU A 196 -13.16 -6.09 -1.99
N ALA A 197 -13.73 -5.58 -0.89
CA ALA A 197 -13.42 -6.05 0.45
C ALA A 197 -13.71 -7.55 0.61
N TYR A 198 -14.90 -8.02 0.20
CA TYR A 198 -15.27 -9.43 0.31
C TYR A 198 -14.46 -10.36 -0.60
N ARG A 199 -14.08 -9.90 -1.80
CA ARG A 199 -13.35 -10.72 -2.77
C ARG A 199 -11.86 -10.84 -2.47
N LEU A 200 -11.25 -9.83 -1.88
CA LEU A 200 -9.79 -9.73 -1.70
C LEU A 200 -9.34 -9.90 -0.25
N CYS A 201 -10.15 -9.51 0.73
CA CYS A 201 -9.74 -9.48 2.11
C CYS A 201 -10.09 -10.77 2.86
N ARG A 202 -9.18 -11.18 3.74
CA ARG A 202 -9.40 -12.26 4.72
C ARG A 202 -10.12 -11.75 5.97
N SER A 203 -9.95 -10.48 6.28
CA SER A 203 -10.60 -9.81 7.40
C SER A 203 -10.89 -8.36 7.04
N ILE A 204 -11.95 -7.80 7.62
CA ILE A 204 -12.38 -6.43 7.35
C ILE A 204 -12.59 -5.70 8.67
N ALA A 205 -11.95 -4.52 8.80
CA ALA A 205 -12.28 -3.49 9.77
C ALA A 205 -13.17 -2.44 9.10
N VAL A 206 -14.21 -2.01 9.75
CA VAL A 206 -15.06 -0.92 9.24
C VAL A 206 -14.63 0.39 9.89
N MET A 207 -14.47 1.43 9.07
CA MET A 207 -14.16 2.78 9.54
C MET A 207 -15.34 3.71 9.28
N ASP A 208 -15.83 4.35 10.33
CA ASP A 208 -16.87 5.39 10.25
C ASP A 208 -16.46 6.60 11.09
N LYS A 209 -16.62 7.81 10.51
CA LYS A 209 -16.36 9.10 11.18
C LYS A 209 -15.07 9.15 11.99
N GLY A 210 -14.00 8.60 11.42
CA GLY A 210 -12.67 8.59 12.04
C GLY A 210 -12.41 7.47 13.04
N SER A 211 -13.38 6.59 13.31
CA SER A 211 -13.22 5.47 14.25
C SER A 211 -13.26 4.13 13.52
N THR A 212 -12.39 3.20 13.91
CA THR A 212 -12.40 1.82 13.41
C THR A 212 -13.14 0.90 14.34
N THR A 213 -13.86 -0.08 13.77
CA THR A 213 -14.33 -1.27 14.50
C THR A 213 -13.25 -2.36 14.45
N PRO A 214 -13.22 -3.29 15.40
CA PRO A 214 -12.32 -4.44 15.33
C PRO A 214 -12.49 -5.21 14.00
N SER A 215 -11.38 -5.66 13.42
CA SER A 215 -11.41 -6.49 12.20
C SER A 215 -12.12 -7.82 12.48
N ARG A 216 -12.96 -8.25 11.54
CA ARG A 216 -13.68 -9.55 11.59
C ARG A 216 -13.31 -10.36 10.36
N PRO A 217 -13.23 -11.70 10.46
CA PRO A 217 -13.09 -12.58 9.32
C PRO A 217 -14.22 -12.35 8.30
N THR A 218 -13.92 -12.47 7.03
CA THR A 218 -14.89 -12.43 5.92
C THR A 218 -15.57 -13.75 5.71
#